data_19c8593ccf1ea43b5c7056ad776a3af2
#
_entry.id   19c8593ccf1ea43b5c7056ad776a3af2
#
_cell.length_a   1.000
_cell.length_b   1.000
_cell.length_c   1.000
_cell.angle_alpha   90.00
_cell.angle_beta   90.00
_cell.angle_gamma   90.00
#
_symmetry.space_group_name_H-M   'P 1'
#
loop_
_entity.id
_entity.type
_entity.pdbx_description
1 polymer ?
#
loop_
_entity_poly.entity_id
_entity_poly.type
_entity_poly.pdbx_seq_one_letter_code
_entity_poly.pdbx_strand_id
1 'polypeptide(L)'
;MDELLEKKKYDRTYVEIDLEAIKHNIRCEREKVGDKVKIMAIIKANAYGHGDIEVAEALKDEVDAYGVAIIEEALKLRKAGVTKMILILGHTGKIWYDDLIKNDISQAVYSYEMAKILSEEAMRLGKKAKIHIKVDTGMGRIGFQPVKDNVEVIYAISRLPGIEIEGIFTHFARADE
;
A
#
# COMPACT_ATOMS: atom_id res chain seq x y z
N MET A 1 16.35 4.14 -34.92
CA MET A 1 16.14 5.55 -35.37
C MET A 1 15.21 6.30 -34.46
N ASP A 2 14.19 5.63 -33.88
CA ASP A 2 13.22 6.25 -32.95
C ASP A 2 13.79 6.60 -31.59
N GLU A 3 14.68 5.78 -31.04
CA GLU A 3 15.32 5.98 -29.73
C GLU A 3 16.23 7.22 -29.69
N LEU A 4 16.87 7.55 -30.82
CA LEU A 4 17.69 8.75 -30.98
C LEU A 4 16.86 10.03 -31.17
N LEU A 5 15.64 9.90 -31.69
CA LEU A 5 14.71 11.01 -31.87
C LEU A 5 13.98 11.35 -30.55
N GLU A 6 13.68 10.37 -29.71
CA GLU A 6 13.17 10.62 -28.36
C GLU A 6 14.22 11.28 -27.46
N LYS A 7 15.48 10.85 -27.51
CA LYS A 7 16.58 11.50 -26.76
C LYS A 7 16.80 12.97 -27.15
N LYS A 8 16.49 13.36 -28.38
CA LYS A 8 16.56 14.77 -28.82
C LYS A 8 15.47 15.68 -28.22
N LYS A 9 14.46 15.12 -27.56
CA LYS A 9 13.39 15.85 -26.89
C LYS A 9 13.84 16.52 -25.58
N TYR A 10 14.99 16.10 -25.03
CA TYR A 10 15.55 16.54 -23.76
C TYR A 10 16.96 17.08 -23.96
N ASP A 11 17.07 18.41 -24.20
CA ASP A 11 18.36 19.03 -24.56
C ASP A 11 19.21 19.48 -23.37
N ARG A 12 18.79 19.22 -22.11
CA ARG A 12 19.58 19.59 -20.91
C ARG A 12 19.74 18.42 -19.92
N THR A 13 18.64 17.94 -19.31
CA THR A 13 18.71 16.94 -18.24
C THR A 13 17.49 16.04 -18.30
N TYR A 14 17.69 14.73 -18.17
CA TYR A 14 16.61 13.74 -18.01
C TYR A 14 17.04 12.66 -17.01
N VAL A 15 16.06 11.95 -16.48
CA VAL A 15 16.27 10.76 -15.66
C VAL A 15 15.84 9.56 -16.49
N GLU A 16 16.72 8.57 -16.60
CA GLU A 16 16.45 7.29 -17.23
C GLU A 16 16.16 6.25 -16.16
N ILE A 17 15.01 5.57 -16.24
CA ILE A 17 14.60 4.54 -15.30
C ILE A 17 14.71 3.17 -15.97
N ASP A 18 15.54 2.30 -15.42
CA ASP A 18 15.68 0.91 -15.86
C ASP A 18 14.68 0.03 -15.10
N LEU A 19 13.54 -0.29 -15.73
CA LEU A 19 12.51 -1.14 -15.14
C LEU A 19 12.96 -2.61 -15.00
N GLU A 20 13.87 -3.09 -15.84
CA GLU A 20 14.42 -4.45 -15.72
C GLU A 20 15.35 -4.56 -14.49
N ALA A 21 16.09 -3.51 -14.15
CA ALA A 21 16.87 -3.46 -12.91
C ALA A 21 15.95 -3.51 -11.66
N ILE A 22 14.79 -2.85 -11.72
CA ILE A 22 13.79 -2.92 -10.63
C ILE A 22 13.24 -4.35 -10.52
N LYS A 23 12.87 -5.00 -11.61
CA LYS A 23 12.45 -6.41 -11.61
C LYS A 23 13.52 -7.33 -11.06
N HIS A 24 14.76 -7.13 -11.49
CA HIS A 24 15.90 -7.91 -11.01
C HIS A 24 16.00 -7.82 -9.48
N ASN A 25 15.89 -6.64 -8.90
CA ASN A 25 15.95 -6.46 -7.45
C ASN A 25 14.82 -7.23 -6.73
N ILE A 26 13.60 -7.19 -7.25
CA ILE A 26 12.48 -7.97 -6.68
C ILE A 26 12.74 -9.47 -6.77
N ARG A 27 13.32 -9.97 -7.87
CA ARG A 27 13.67 -11.39 -8.02
C ARG A 27 14.76 -11.81 -7.03
N CYS A 28 15.76 -10.97 -6.78
CA CYS A 28 16.76 -11.21 -5.74
C CYS A 28 16.14 -11.30 -4.34
N GLU A 29 15.15 -10.45 -4.03
CA GLU A 29 14.43 -10.56 -2.75
C GLU A 29 13.56 -11.84 -2.72
N ARG A 30 12.89 -12.20 -3.82
CA ARG A 30 12.13 -13.45 -3.93
C ARG A 30 13.00 -14.68 -3.65
N GLU A 31 14.21 -14.73 -4.18
CA GLU A 31 15.17 -15.82 -3.92
C GLU A 31 15.53 -15.93 -2.42
N LYS A 32 15.65 -14.81 -1.72
CA LYS A 32 15.95 -14.79 -0.28
C LYS A 32 14.77 -15.23 0.58
N VAL A 33 13.56 -14.74 0.30
CA VAL A 33 12.39 -15.00 1.14
C VAL A 33 11.63 -16.27 0.76
N GLY A 34 11.83 -16.78 -0.46
CA GLY A 34 11.15 -17.96 -0.99
C GLY A 34 9.73 -17.72 -1.46
N ASP A 35 9.15 -18.71 -2.14
CA ASP A 35 7.84 -18.58 -2.82
C ASP A 35 6.63 -18.50 -1.87
N LYS A 36 6.80 -18.91 -0.62
CA LYS A 36 5.72 -18.89 0.37
C LYS A 36 5.46 -17.52 0.98
N VAL A 37 6.42 -16.60 0.87
CA VAL A 37 6.32 -15.24 1.41
C VAL A 37 5.78 -14.32 0.33
N LYS A 38 4.73 -13.57 0.63
CA LYS A 38 4.19 -12.55 -0.27
C LYS A 38 5.07 -11.30 -0.25
N ILE A 39 5.27 -10.69 -1.41
CA ILE A 39 6.03 -9.45 -1.57
C ILE A 39 5.05 -8.31 -1.90
N MET A 40 5.13 -7.22 -1.15
CA MET A 40 4.42 -5.98 -1.44
C MET A 40 5.42 -4.91 -1.89
N ALA A 41 5.29 -4.44 -3.13
CA ALA A 41 6.10 -3.33 -3.62
C ALA A 41 5.57 -2.00 -3.07
N ILE A 42 6.43 -1.22 -2.42
CA ILE A 42 6.08 0.12 -1.93
C ILE A 42 6.40 1.13 -3.04
N ILE A 43 5.33 1.66 -3.65
CA ILE A 43 5.41 2.55 -4.84
C ILE A 43 4.78 3.93 -4.59
N LYS A 44 4.72 4.36 -3.32
CA LYS A 44 4.27 5.70 -2.93
C LYS A 44 5.16 6.79 -3.52
N ALA A 45 4.70 8.03 -3.51
CA ALA A 45 5.42 9.20 -4.02
C ALA A 45 5.93 8.99 -5.46
N ASN A 46 5.01 8.53 -6.35
CA ASN A 46 5.34 8.20 -7.74
C ASN A 46 6.46 7.14 -7.85
N ALA A 47 6.39 6.06 -7.06
CA ALA A 47 7.44 5.06 -6.89
C ALA A 47 8.80 5.71 -6.55
N TYR A 48 8.80 6.66 -5.61
CA TYR A 48 9.98 7.45 -5.22
C TYR A 48 10.63 8.17 -6.42
N GLY A 49 9.81 8.62 -7.37
CA GLY A 49 10.23 9.32 -8.57
C GLY A 49 10.48 8.42 -9.80
N HIS A 50 10.30 7.11 -9.68
CA HIS A 50 10.52 6.15 -10.79
C HIS A 50 9.31 5.95 -11.71
N GLY A 51 8.15 6.56 -11.39
CA GLY A 51 6.91 6.34 -12.12
C GLY A 51 6.09 5.19 -11.53
N ASP A 52 5.03 5.50 -10.78
CA ASP A 52 4.25 4.50 -10.05
C ASP A 52 3.46 3.56 -10.96
N ILE A 53 2.92 4.07 -12.08
CA ILE A 53 2.16 3.25 -13.05
C ILE A 53 3.13 2.33 -13.81
N GLU A 54 4.24 2.86 -14.31
CA GLU A 54 5.25 2.11 -15.07
C GLU A 54 5.88 1.01 -14.19
N VAL A 55 6.21 1.34 -12.93
CA VAL A 55 6.74 0.36 -11.97
C VAL A 55 5.68 -0.67 -11.62
N ALA A 56 4.41 -0.28 -11.38
CA ALA A 56 3.35 -1.22 -11.09
C ALA A 56 3.10 -2.20 -12.24
N GLU A 57 3.11 -1.71 -13.50
CA GLU A 57 2.96 -2.56 -14.68
C GLU A 57 4.17 -3.49 -14.85
N ALA A 58 5.39 -2.98 -14.66
CA ALA A 58 6.60 -3.80 -14.75
C ALA A 58 6.63 -4.93 -13.71
N LEU A 59 6.12 -4.69 -12.50
CA LEU A 59 6.14 -5.62 -11.39
C LEU A 59 4.87 -6.48 -11.26
N LYS A 60 3.91 -6.36 -12.15
CA LYS A 60 2.59 -7.03 -12.02
C LYS A 60 2.66 -8.54 -11.83
N ASP A 61 3.65 -9.21 -12.39
CA ASP A 61 3.84 -10.66 -12.29
C ASP A 61 4.87 -11.06 -11.21
N GLU A 62 5.59 -10.10 -10.64
CA GLU A 62 6.69 -10.32 -9.69
C GLU A 62 6.26 -10.14 -8.22
N VAL A 63 5.22 -9.32 -7.95
CA VAL A 63 4.78 -9.00 -6.59
C VAL A 63 3.33 -9.39 -6.35
N ASP A 64 2.94 -9.49 -5.09
CA ASP A 64 1.59 -9.88 -4.67
C ASP A 64 0.68 -8.67 -4.41
N ALA A 65 1.26 -7.51 -4.06
CA ALA A 65 0.53 -6.32 -3.66
C ALA A 65 1.35 -5.05 -3.87
N TYR A 66 0.69 -3.90 -3.73
CA TYR A 66 1.32 -2.58 -3.75
C TYR A 66 1.00 -1.78 -2.49
N GLY A 67 1.97 -1.04 -1.98
CA GLY A 67 1.81 -0.12 -0.87
C GLY A 67 1.99 1.33 -1.32
N VAL A 68 1.04 2.19 -0.95
CA VAL A 68 1.03 3.62 -1.27
C VAL A 68 0.86 4.47 -0.01
N ALA A 69 1.08 5.77 -0.09
CA ALA A 69 0.96 6.65 1.07
C ALA A 69 -0.47 7.16 1.26
N ILE A 70 -1.16 7.53 0.19
CA ILE A 70 -2.43 8.26 0.20
C ILE A 70 -3.44 7.68 -0.79
N ILE A 71 -4.69 8.07 -0.62
CA ILE A 71 -5.81 7.55 -1.43
C ILE A 71 -5.70 7.93 -2.91
N GLU A 72 -5.20 9.11 -3.24
CA GLU A 72 -5.06 9.59 -4.60
C GLU A 72 -4.09 8.71 -5.41
N GLU A 73 -3.00 8.25 -4.79
CA GLU A 73 -2.06 7.29 -5.41
C GLU A 73 -2.76 5.95 -5.68
N ALA A 74 -3.53 5.45 -4.71
CA ALA A 74 -4.27 4.21 -4.86
C ALA A 74 -5.32 4.28 -5.99
N LEU A 75 -6.08 5.36 -6.04
CA LEU A 75 -7.09 5.59 -7.10
C LEU A 75 -6.44 5.75 -8.48
N LYS A 76 -5.28 6.41 -8.56
CA LYS A 76 -4.48 6.52 -9.79
C LYS A 76 -4.09 5.14 -10.33
N LEU A 77 -3.59 4.26 -9.45
CA LEU A 77 -3.23 2.89 -9.82
C LEU A 77 -4.45 2.06 -10.23
N ARG A 78 -5.58 2.17 -9.53
CA ARG A 78 -6.84 1.50 -9.93
C ARG A 78 -7.31 1.96 -11.31
N LYS A 79 -7.25 3.27 -11.59
CA LYS A 79 -7.59 3.85 -12.89
C LYS A 79 -6.65 3.36 -14.01
N ALA A 80 -5.40 3.07 -13.68
CA ALA A 80 -4.42 2.48 -14.61
C ALA A 80 -4.60 0.96 -14.80
N GLY A 81 -5.60 0.33 -14.15
CA GLY A 81 -5.92 -1.09 -14.33
C GLY A 81 -5.25 -2.05 -13.35
N VAL A 82 -4.59 -1.55 -12.31
CA VAL A 82 -4.01 -2.42 -11.26
C VAL A 82 -5.14 -3.12 -10.49
N THR A 83 -5.17 -4.45 -10.52
CA THR A 83 -6.19 -5.29 -9.86
C THR A 83 -5.71 -5.93 -8.55
N LYS A 84 -4.40 -6.03 -8.34
CA LYS A 84 -3.81 -6.57 -7.10
C LYS A 84 -4.16 -5.72 -5.88
N MET A 85 -4.01 -6.28 -4.69
CA MET A 85 -4.17 -5.55 -3.43
C MET A 85 -3.37 -4.23 -3.47
N ILE A 86 -4.01 -3.15 -3.05
CA ILE A 86 -3.35 -1.87 -2.79
C ILE A 86 -3.61 -1.49 -1.34
N LEU A 87 -2.56 -1.33 -0.55
CA LEU A 87 -2.62 -0.91 0.83
C LEU A 87 -2.19 0.55 0.98
N ILE A 88 -3.08 1.39 1.52
CA ILE A 88 -2.71 2.73 1.96
C ILE A 88 -2.03 2.63 3.32
N LEU A 89 -0.76 3.04 3.38
CA LEU A 89 0.10 2.98 4.57
C LEU A 89 -0.11 4.17 5.51
N GLY A 90 -0.64 5.27 4.99
CA GLY A 90 -0.90 6.51 5.71
C GLY A 90 -2.35 6.67 6.18
N HIS A 91 -2.69 7.89 6.55
CA HIS A 91 -4.05 8.27 6.95
C HIS A 91 -4.91 8.61 5.74
N THR A 92 -6.17 8.15 5.76
CA THR A 92 -7.19 8.57 4.79
C THR A 92 -8.30 9.29 5.56
N GLY A 93 -8.65 10.49 5.13
CA GLY A 93 -9.77 11.23 5.71
C GLY A 93 -11.11 10.57 5.40
N LYS A 94 -12.07 10.64 6.33
CA LYS A 94 -13.39 9.99 6.23
C LYS A 94 -14.17 10.32 4.96
N ILE A 95 -13.94 11.47 4.35
CA ILE A 95 -14.59 11.89 3.08
C ILE A 95 -14.25 10.97 1.91
N TRP A 96 -13.16 10.21 2.00
CA TRP A 96 -12.66 9.28 0.99
C TRP A 96 -13.02 7.82 1.25
N TYR A 97 -13.71 7.50 2.35
CA TYR A 97 -13.99 6.10 2.72
C TYR A 97 -14.91 5.41 1.71
N ASP A 98 -15.83 6.16 1.11
CA ASP A 98 -16.69 5.69 0.02
C ASP A 98 -15.83 5.24 -1.18
N ASP A 99 -14.94 6.09 -1.66
CA ASP A 99 -14.04 5.79 -2.78
C ASP A 99 -13.08 4.64 -2.45
N LEU A 100 -12.52 4.62 -1.26
CA LEU A 100 -11.65 3.54 -0.77
C LEU A 100 -12.36 2.18 -0.84
N ILE A 101 -13.57 2.09 -0.29
CA ILE A 101 -14.34 0.85 -0.22
C ILE A 101 -14.85 0.42 -1.60
N LYS A 102 -15.34 1.36 -2.42
CA LYS A 102 -15.83 1.07 -3.77
C LYS A 102 -14.75 0.53 -4.69
N ASN A 103 -13.53 1.02 -4.55
CA ASN A 103 -12.38 0.66 -5.36
C ASN A 103 -11.56 -0.51 -4.78
N ASP A 104 -12.06 -1.19 -3.75
CA ASP A 104 -11.39 -2.35 -3.14
C ASP A 104 -9.94 -2.04 -2.72
N ILE A 105 -9.74 -0.92 -2.01
CA ILE A 105 -8.46 -0.45 -1.51
C ILE A 105 -8.39 -0.75 -0.01
N SER A 106 -7.29 -1.34 0.44
CA SER A 106 -7.05 -1.67 1.85
C SER A 106 -6.45 -0.48 2.59
N GLN A 107 -6.85 -0.28 3.85
CA GLN A 107 -6.44 0.83 4.69
C GLN A 107 -5.65 0.37 5.91
N ALA A 108 -4.52 1.01 6.19
CA ALA A 108 -3.83 0.88 7.47
C ALA A 108 -4.67 1.52 8.59
N VAL A 109 -5.03 0.74 9.62
CA VAL A 109 -5.83 1.19 10.76
C VAL A 109 -5.02 1.11 12.04
N TYR A 110 -5.11 2.17 12.84
CA TYR A 110 -4.34 2.34 14.07
C TYR A 110 -5.14 3.00 15.21
N SER A 111 -6.48 3.04 15.08
CA SER A 111 -7.39 3.42 16.15
C SER A 111 -8.75 2.74 15.99
N TYR A 112 -9.44 2.51 17.13
CA TYR A 112 -10.79 1.96 17.11
C TYR A 112 -11.78 2.89 16.42
N GLU A 113 -11.67 4.19 16.64
CA GLU A 113 -12.57 5.19 16.06
C GLU A 113 -12.50 5.18 14.53
N MET A 114 -11.30 5.12 13.99
CA MET A 114 -11.11 5.00 12.54
C MET A 114 -11.76 3.73 11.98
N ALA A 115 -11.55 2.59 12.64
CA ALA A 115 -12.15 1.31 12.23
C ALA A 115 -13.68 1.36 12.31
N LYS A 116 -14.23 1.98 13.35
CA LYS A 116 -15.67 2.13 13.56
C LYS A 116 -16.32 2.93 12.42
N ILE A 117 -15.76 4.09 12.09
CA ILE A 117 -16.30 4.93 11.01
C ILE A 117 -16.19 4.22 9.67
N LEU A 118 -15.06 3.53 9.38
CA LEU A 118 -14.91 2.68 8.18
C LEU A 118 -15.97 1.57 8.14
N SER A 119 -16.24 0.92 9.28
CA SER A 119 -17.27 -0.12 9.38
C SER A 119 -18.66 0.41 9.06
N GLU A 120 -19.01 1.56 9.62
CA GLU A 120 -20.31 2.21 9.39
C GLU A 120 -20.49 2.55 7.91
N GLU A 121 -19.44 3.08 7.27
CA GLU A 121 -19.47 3.41 5.85
C GLU A 121 -19.56 2.16 4.97
N ALA A 122 -18.81 1.10 5.31
CA ALA A 122 -18.87 -0.17 4.59
C ALA A 122 -20.26 -0.81 4.66
N MET A 123 -20.90 -0.77 5.83
CA MET A 123 -22.27 -1.25 6.00
C MET A 123 -23.27 -0.44 5.18
N ARG A 124 -23.12 0.89 5.14
CA ARG A 124 -23.95 1.78 4.31
C ARG A 124 -23.86 1.42 2.83
N LEU A 125 -22.68 0.99 2.38
CA LEU A 125 -22.42 0.58 0.99
C LEU A 125 -22.76 -0.91 0.72
N GLY A 126 -23.17 -1.69 1.73
CA GLY A 126 -23.39 -3.13 1.59
C GLY A 126 -22.12 -3.92 1.28
N LYS A 127 -20.95 -3.41 1.70
CA LYS A 127 -19.62 -3.98 1.44
C LYS A 127 -18.85 -4.22 2.74
N LYS A 128 -17.62 -4.71 2.62
CA LYS A 128 -16.62 -4.74 3.68
C LYS A 128 -15.52 -3.73 3.39
N ALA A 129 -15.03 -3.05 4.42
CA ALA A 129 -13.80 -2.30 4.37
C ALA A 129 -12.64 -3.23 4.73
N LYS A 130 -11.70 -3.40 3.81
CA LYS A 130 -10.48 -4.18 3.99
C LYS A 130 -9.46 -3.36 4.75
N ILE A 131 -8.91 -3.91 5.80
CA ILE A 131 -7.96 -3.19 6.64
C ILE A 131 -6.74 -4.04 7.00
N HIS A 132 -5.62 -3.35 7.23
CA HIS A 132 -4.46 -3.89 7.92
C HIS A 132 -4.27 -3.16 9.25
N ILE A 133 -4.13 -3.90 10.33
CA ILE A 133 -3.79 -3.34 11.64
C ILE A 133 -2.34 -2.87 11.62
N LYS A 134 -2.11 -1.59 11.90
CA LYS A 134 -0.76 -1.03 12.02
C LYS A 134 -0.32 -1.04 13.47
N VAL A 135 0.84 -1.69 13.73
CA VAL A 135 1.48 -1.71 15.05
C VAL A 135 2.74 -0.83 15.01
N ASP A 136 2.94 -0.02 16.02
CA ASP A 136 4.17 0.75 16.21
C ASP A 136 5.12 -0.01 17.15
N THR A 137 6.17 -0.57 16.58
CA THR A 137 7.19 -1.34 17.31
C THR A 137 8.45 -0.52 17.62
N GLY A 138 8.33 0.82 17.65
CA GLY A 138 9.43 1.72 18.03
C GLY A 138 9.70 2.86 17.06
N MET A 139 9.03 2.88 15.88
CA MET A 139 9.17 4.00 14.92
C MET A 139 8.59 5.32 15.46
N GLY A 140 7.61 5.27 16.38
CA GLY A 140 7.05 6.45 17.04
C GLY A 140 6.24 7.37 16.14
N ARG A 141 5.59 6.82 15.08
CA ARG A 141 4.86 7.63 14.08
C ARG A 141 3.36 7.40 14.12
N ILE A 142 2.90 6.24 13.70
CA ILE A 142 1.50 5.77 13.74
C ILE A 142 1.47 4.27 14.04
N GLY A 143 0.44 3.81 14.71
CA GLY A 143 0.25 2.40 15.03
C GLY A 143 -0.22 2.19 16.45
N PHE A 144 -0.85 1.05 16.71
CA PHE A 144 -1.11 0.59 18.05
C PHE A 144 0.21 0.25 18.76
N GLN A 145 0.39 0.74 19.98
CA GLN A 145 1.52 0.30 20.79
C GLN A 145 1.37 -1.19 21.14
N PRO A 146 2.47 -1.97 21.18
CA PRO A 146 2.42 -3.41 21.45
C PRO A 146 2.23 -3.70 22.95
N VAL A 147 1.12 -3.20 23.50
CA VAL A 147 0.72 -3.39 24.91
C VAL A 147 -0.58 -4.20 24.99
N LYS A 148 -0.80 -4.85 26.14
CA LYS A 148 -1.92 -5.77 26.34
C LYS A 148 -3.28 -5.11 26.08
N ASP A 149 -3.46 -3.87 26.52
CA ASP A 149 -4.72 -3.16 26.36
C ASP A 149 -5.12 -2.97 24.89
N ASN A 150 -4.15 -2.80 24.00
CA ASN A 150 -4.41 -2.68 22.56
C ASN A 150 -4.82 -4.01 21.90
N VAL A 151 -4.55 -5.15 22.52
CA VAL A 151 -5.04 -6.46 22.04
C VAL A 151 -6.56 -6.50 22.14
N GLU A 152 -7.13 -6.02 23.25
CA GLU A 152 -8.59 -5.95 23.45
C GLU A 152 -9.23 -4.97 22.44
N VAL A 153 -8.57 -3.86 22.16
CA VAL A 153 -9.03 -2.89 21.14
C VAL A 153 -9.02 -3.52 19.75
N ILE A 154 -7.96 -4.22 19.37
CA ILE A 154 -7.86 -4.90 18.08
C ILE A 154 -8.90 -6.03 17.97
N TYR A 155 -9.13 -6.75 19.07
CA TYR A 155 -10.20 -7.75 19.14
C TYR A 155 -11.59 -7.11 18.94
N ALA A 156 -11.86 -5.96 19.57
CA ALA A 156 -13.10 -5.22 19.33
C ALA A 156 -13.25 -4.77 17.87
N ILE A 157 -12.16 -4.33 17.22
CA ILE A 157 -12.15 -4.00 15.77
C ILE A 157 -12.54 -5.22 14.93
N SER A 158 -12.02 -6.40 15.25
CA SER A 158 -12.31 -7.63 14.49
C SER A 158 -13.80 -8.05 14.55
N ARG A 159 -14.55 -7.51 15.52
CA ARG A 159 -15.98 -7.77 15.69
C ARG A 159 -16.88 -6.73 14.99
N LEU A 160 -16.30 -5.69 14.41
CA LEU A 160 -17.07 -4.67 13.67
C LEU A 160 -17.65 -5.28 12.38
N PRO A 161 -18.98 -5.15 12.15
CA PRO A 161 -19.65 -5.90 11.09
C PRO A 161 -19.25 -5.48 9.68
N GLY A 162 -18.76 -4.25 9.49
CA GLY A 162 -18.32 -3.75 8.19
C GLY A 162 -16.82 -3.97 7.88
N ILE A 163 -16.05 -4.58 8.81
CA ILE A 163 -14.62 -4.72 8.68
C ILE A 163 -14.22 -6.13 8.20
N GLU A 164 -13.17 -6.17 7.39
CA GLU A 164 -12.40 -7.36 7.05
C GLU A 164 -10.93 -7.07 7.34
N ILE A 165 -10.34 -7.77 8.33
CA ILE A 165 -8.91 -7.65 8.64
C ILE A 165 -8.15 -8.60 7.72
N GLU A 166 -7.38 -8.06 6.77
CA GLU A 166 -6.54 -8.83 5.84
C GLU A 166 -5.15 -9.09 6.41
N GLY A 167 -4.69 -8.27 7.35
CA GLY A 167 -3.35 -8.42 7.90
C GLY A 167 -3.04 -7.49 9.05
N ILE A 168 -1.83 -7.68 9.58
CA ILE A 168 -1.20 -6.84 10.59
C ILE A 168 0.24 -6.57 10.15
N PHE A 169 0.72 -5.36 10.34
CA PHE A 169 2.07 -5.00 9.94
C PHE A 169 2.70 -3.95 10.84
N THR A 170 4.01 -3.87 10.79
CA THR A 170 4.80 -2.81 11.41
C THR A 170 5.77 -2.20 10.41
N HIS A 171 6.39 -1.10 10.79
CA HIS A 171 7.52 -0.49 10.10
C HIS A 171 8.70 -0.46 11.08
N PHE A 172 9.79 -1.09 10.71
CA PHE A 172 10.97 -1.15 11.57
C PHE A 172 11.54 0.25 11.80
N ALA A 173 11.92 0.52 13.04
CA ALA A 173 12.50 1.81 13.41
C ALA A 173 13.91 2.00 12.82
N ARG A 174 14.65 0.87 12.64
CA ARG A 174 16.06 0.84 12.21
C ARG A 174 16.28 -0.35 11.27
N ALA A 175 15.74 -0.24 10.05
CA ALA A 175 15.86 -1.33 9.07
C ALA A 175 17.24 -1.38 8.37
N ASP A 176 18.00 -0.31 8.48
CA ASP A 176 19.28 -0.03 7.82
C ASP A 176 20.49 -0.10 8.76
N GLU A 177 20.30 -0.53 10.03
CA GLU A 177 21.34 -0.72 11.03
C GLU A 177 21.60 -2.19 11.34
#